data_cc2b60ada915f85960e72607a3b6b881
#
_entry.id   cc2b60ada915f85960e72607a3b6b881
#
_cell.length_a   1.000
_cell.length_b   1.000
_cell.length_c   1.000
_cell.angle_alpha   90.00
_cell.angle_beta   90.00
_cell.angle_gamma   90.00
#
_symmetry.space_group_name_H-M   'P 1'
#
loop_
_entity.id
_entity.type
_entity.pdbx_description
1 polymer ?
#
loop_
_entity_poly.entity_id
_entity_poly.type
_entity_poly.pdbx_seq_one_letter_code
_entity_poly.pdbx_strand_id
1 'polypeptide(L)'
;MKKILLVVFAVFISILALAQNPEDLRIDAIRLALRGYFNKSLECPRQIPADSLHADDMRLCYNNFVQLGQNDSLAYWGDEMLKRNPYDASLIADYTPRLNNGWQGIMGRKSFPKKVIDICKKYCERDSTHILINRQLAEAYYNTGNYDLALHELKKLEAVGDTCFGTLYTLGLTYQRMGNNSSAYDYLYRAYDKNDHHPYCLFMLGIVSNKVGLGTEALSYLDEAKKLLMPDRQTLLRLHKELAEAFRLKGEPDFRLDELQECMRYAEEKDVNELTYQMGQCYFALKQRDKARDCFTKFLEATENKEYNDKIKDMRSQAQRTLRMMMW
;
A
#
# COMPACT_ATOMS: atom_id res chain seq x y z
N MET A 1 23.69 -64.51 -11.37
CA MET A 1 24.10 -63.26 -10.72
C MET A 1 24.94 -62.34 -11.60
N LYS A 2 26.05 -62.73 -12.21
CA LYS A 2 26.86 -61.83 -13.09
C LYS A 2 26.09 -61.17 -14.23
N LYS A 3 25.13 -61.85 -14.90
CA LYS A 3 24.35 -61.25 -15.99
C LYS A 3 23.34 -60.21 -15.55
N ILE A 4 22.74 -60.38 -14.31
CA ILE A 4 21.81 -59.42 -13.72
C ILE A 4 22.58 -58.14 -13.28
N LEU A 5 23.80 -58.28 -12.75
CA LEU A 5 24.65 -57.18 -12.35
C LEU A 5 25.07 -56.33 -13.55
N LEU A 6 25.37 -56.96 -14.69
CA LEU A 6 25.72 -56.29 -15.94
C LEU A 6 24.54 -55.53 -16.57
N VAL A 7 23.33 -56.06 -16.47
CA VAL A 7 22.12 -55.37 -16.94
C VAL A 7 21.76 -54.19 -16.04
N VAL A 8 21.87 -54.34 -14.72
CA VAL A 8 21.68 -53.27 -13.77
C VAL A 8 22.74 -52.16 -13.97
N PHE A 9 23.98 -52.54 -14.19
CA PHE A 9 25.07 -51.59 -14.48
C PHE A 9 24.90 -50.88 -15.80
N ALA A 10 24.44 -51.59 -16.86
CA ALA A 10 24.14 -51.01 -18.19
C ALA A 10 22.92 -50.09 -18.13
N VAL A 11 21.87 -50.41 -17.36
CA VAL A 11 20.72 -49.54 -17.11
C VAL A 11 21.14 -48.31 -16.30
N PHE A 12 22.03 -48.47 -15.30
CA PHE A 12 22.56 -47.37 -14.52
C PHE A 12 23.44 -46.43 -15.36
N ILE A 13 24.26 -46.97 -16.26
CA ILE A 13 25.08 -46.19 -17.22
C ILE A 13 24.17 -45.50 -18.24
N SER A 14 23.10 -46.15 -18.73
CA SER A 14 22.16 -45.50 -19.66
C SER A 14 21.30 -44.43 -18.99
N ILE A 15 20.99 -44.55 -17.69
CA ILE A 15 20.32 -43.49 -16.92
C ILE A 15 21.29 -42.31 -16.64
N LEU A 16 22.57 -42.60 -16.38
CA LEU A 16 23.63 -41.59 -16.23
C LEU A 16 23.95 -40.90 -17.57
N ALA A 17 23.89 -41.64 -18.70
CA ALA A 17 24.12 -41.09 -20.03
C ALA A 17 22.92 -40.27 -20.59
N LEU A 18 21.74 -40.38 -19.95
CA LEU A 18 20.55 -39.58 -20.24
C LEU A 18 20.42 -38.33 -19.36
N ALA A 19 21.22 -38.21 -18.30
CA ALA A 19 21.29 -36.99 -17.51
C ALA A 19 22.03 -35.93 -18.35
N GLN A 20 21.29 -34.91 -18.81
CA GLN A 20 21.91 -33.76 -19.47
C GLN A 20 22.94 -33.14 -18.53
N ASN A 21 24.09 -32.71 -19.11
CA ASN A 21 25.11 -32.01 -18.35
C ASN A 21 24.47 -30.75 -17.69
N PRO A 22 24.68 -30.50 -16.40
CA PRO A 22 24.19 -29.29 -15.73
C PRO A 22 24.50 -27.99 -16.48
N GLU A 23 25.65 -27.90 -17.17
CA GLU A 23 26.02 -26.72 -17.96
C GLU A 23 25.14 -26.57 -19.21
N ASP A 24 24.80 -27.65 -19.91
CA ASP A 24 23.89 -27.60 -21.06
C ASP A 24 22.48 -27.17 -20.62
N LEU A 25 22.01 -27.65 -19.44
CA LEU A 25 20.73 -27.24 -18.85
C LEU A 25 20.73 -25.75 -18.50
N ARG A 26 21.84 -25.19 -17.99
CA ARG A 26 21.97 -23.77 -17.73
C ARG A 26 21.88 -22.93 -18.99
N ILE A 27 22.61 -23.33 -20.03
CA ILE A 27 22.59 -22.63 -21.31
C ILE A 27 21.20 -22.65 -21.91
N ASP A 28 20.50 -23.78 -21.88
CA ASP A 28 19.14 -23.90 -22.40
C ASP A 28 18.14 -23.09 -21.57
N ALA A 29 18.27 -23.07 -20.23
CA ALA A 29 17.45 -22.26 -19.36
C ALA A 29 17.57 -20.77 -19.69
N ILE A 30 18.80 -20.26 -19.84
CA ILE A 30 19.08 -18.87 -20.22
C ILE A 30 18.49 -18.55 -21.60
N ARG A 31 18.73 -19.43 -22.60
CA ARG A 31 18.23 -19.25 -23.96
C ARG A 31 16.70 -19.20 -24.02
N LEU A 32 16.02 -20.04 -23.24
CA LEU A 32 14.56 -20.05 -23.13
C LEU A 32 14.02 -18.78 -22.44
N ALA A 33 14.67 -18.32 -21.36
CA ALA A 33 14.30 -17.09 -20.68
C ALA A 33 14.43 -15.86 -21.59
N LEU A 34 15.54 -15.74 -22.32
CA LEU A 34 15.78 -14.66 -23.29
C LEU A 34 14.74 -14.60 -24.43
N ARG A 35 14.10 -15.73 -24.74
CA ARG A 35 13.00 -15.83 -25.72
C ARG A 35 11.61 -15.64 -25.10
N GLY A 36 11.52 -15.38 -23.79
CA GLY A 36 10.26 -15.22 -23.07
C GLY A 36 9.56 -16.53 -22.71
N TYR A 37 10.21 -17.69 -22.89
CA TYR A 37 9.64 -19.00 -22.52
C TYR A 37 9.93 -19.33 -21.05
N PHE A 38 9.51 -18.49 -20.12
CA PHE A 38 9.86 -18.55 -18.70
C PHE A 38 9.49 -19.89 -18.04
N ASN A 39 8.29 -20.43 -18.32
CA ASN A 39 7.89 -21.74 -17.77
C ASN A 39 8.82 -22.87 -18.22
N LYS A 40 9.18 -22.91 -19.50
CA LYS A 40 10.13 -23.92 -20.05
C LYS A 40 11.53 -23.71 -19.49
N SER A 41 11.95 -22.46 -19.34
CA SER A 41 13.22 -22.13 -18.71
C SER A 41 13.31 -22.67 -17.27
N LEU A 42 12.23 -22.68 -16.51
CA LEU A 42 12.17 -23.20 -15.13
C LEU A 42 12.27 -24.75 -15.06
N GLU A 43 11.99 -25.45 -16.15
CA GLU A 43 12.11 -26.91 -16.19
C GLU A 43 13.57 -27.38 -16.19
N CYS A 44 14.49 -26.59 -16.74
CA CYS A 44 15.93 -26.93 -16.82
C CYS A 44 16.58 -26.94 -15.40
N PRO A 45 16.50 -25.90 -14.57
CA PRO A 45 17.07 -25.91 -13.23
C PRO A 45 16.50 -27.00 -12.32
N ARG A 46 15.25 -27.42 -12.54
CA ARG A 46 14.62 -28.53 -11.79
C ARG A 46 15.29 -29.87 -12.01
N GLN A 47 16.01 -30.04 -13.11
CA GLN A 47 16.76 -31.25 -13.46
C GLN A 47 18.19 -31.21 -12.92
N ILE A 48 18.68 -30.07 -12.45
CA ILE A 48 19.99 -29.92 -11.82
C ILE A 48 19.90 -30.40 -10.38
N PRO A 49 20.80 -31.29 -9.92
CA PRO A 49 20.85 -31.68 -8.51
C PRO A 49 20.98 -30.48 -7.57
N ALA A 50 20.29 -30.52 -6.42
CA ALA A 50 20.20 -29.38 -5.53
C ALA A 50 21.55 -28.89 -4.95
N ASP A 51 22.51 -29.81 -4.77
CA ASP A 51 23.89 -29.55 -4.36
C ASP A 51 24.75 -28.95 -5.46
N SER A 52 24.31 -29.08 -6.72
CA SER A 52 24.97 -28.54 -7.92
C SER A 52 24.31 -27.23 -8.43
N LEU A 53 23.25 -26.76 -7.79
CA LEU A 53 22.60 -25.49 -8.11
C LEU A 53 23.51 -24.30 -7.72
N HIS A 54 23.84 -23.48 -8.72
CA HIS A 54 24.61 -22.25 -8.53
C HIS A 54 23.71 -21.07 -8.13
N ALA A 55 24.31 -19.99 -7.62
CA ALA A 55 23.60 -18.76 -7.31
C ALA A 55 22.88 -18.17 -8.55
N ASP A 56 23.51 -18.30 -9.72
CA ASP A 56 22.95 -17.79 -10.99
C ASP A 56 21.72 -18.59 -11.44
N ASP A 57 21.68 -19.91 -11.19
CA ASP A 57 20.49 -20.74 -11.46
C ASP A 57 19.32 -20.27 -10.60
N MET A 58 19.57 -20.00 -9.32
CA MET A 58 18.57 -19.50 -8.39
C MET A 58 18.09 -18.09 -8.78
N ARG A 59 19.01 -17.23 -9.21
CA ARG A 59 18.69 -15.88 -9.70
C ARG A 59 17.84 -15.96 -10.98
N LEU A 60 18.16 -16.88 -11.89
CA LEU A 60 17.36 -17.11 -13.09
C LEU A 60 15.94 -17.57 -12.74
N CYS A 61 15.80 -18.53 -11.81
CA CYS A 61 14.49 -18.97 -11.33
C CYS A 61 13.71 -17.81 -10.72
N TYR A 62 14.32 -17.05 -9.84
CA TYR A 62 13.73 -15.86 -9.22
C TYR A 62 13.22 -14.87 -10.28
N ASN A 63 14.07 -14.52 -11.26
CA ASN A 63 13.71 -13.58 -12.33
C ASN A 63 12.58 -14.12 -13.21
N ASN A 64 12.56 -15.41 -13.53
CA ASN A 64 11.49 -16.04 -14.29
C ASN A 64 10.16 -15.97 -13.53
N PHE A 65 10.15 -16.18 -12.21
CA PHE A 65 8.95 -16.06 -11.39
C PHE A 65 8.49 -14.60 -11.26
N VAL A 66 9.41 -13.63 -11.29
CA VAL A 66 9.05 -12.20 -11.42
C VAL A 66 8.26 -11.96 -12.70
N GLN A 67 8.76 -12.46 -13.86
CA GLN A 67 8.09 -12.29 -15.16
C GLN A 67 6.72 -12.99 -15.22
N LEU A 68 6.59 -14.12 -14.56
CA LEU A 68 5.36 -14.89 -14.49
C LEU A 68 4.35 -14.38 -13.46
N GLY A 69 4.74 -13.43 -12.60
CA GLY A 69 3.89 -12.95 -11.50
C GLY A 69 3.59 -14.01 -10.43
N GLN A 70 4.39 -15.08 -10.34
CA GLN A 70 4.21 -16.18 -9.40
C GLN A 70 4.89 -15.88 -8.06
N ASN A 71 4.23 -15.11 -7.25
CA ASN A 71 4.79 -14.48 -6.06
C ASN A 71 5.23 -15.45 -4.94
N ASP A 72 4.50 -16.56 -4.73
CA ASP A 72 4.87 -17.55 -3.71
C ASP A 72 6.20 -18.26 -4.06
N SER A 73 6.36 -18.61 -5.35
CA SER A 73 7.61 -19.20 -5.85
C SER A 73 8.77 -18.19 -5.83
N LEU A 74 8.49 -16.94 -6.18
CA LEU A 74 9.44 -15.84 -6.06
C LEU A 74 9.92 -15.68 -4.61
N ALA A 75 8.99 -15.71 -3.64
CA ALA A 75 9.33 -15.60 -2.23
C ALA A 75 10.23 -16.75 -1.77
N TYR A 76 9.94 -17.97 -2.19
CA TYR A 76 10.77 -19.14 -1.91
C TYR A 76 12.22 -18.95 -2.40
N TRP A 77 12.40 -18.58 -3.66
CA TRP A 77 13.74 -18.40 -4.24
C TRP A 77 14.48 -17.20 -3.65
N GLY A 78 13.78 -16.09 -3.38
CA GLY A 78 14.36 -14.95 -2.69
C GLY A 78 14.90 -15.32 -1.30
N ASP A 79 14.14 -16.11 -0.55
CA ASP A 79 14.56 -16.59 0.76
C ASP A 79 15.74 -17.55 0.70
N GLU A 80 15.72 -18.50 -0.25
CA GLU A 80 16.84 -19.44 -0.43
C GLU A 80 18.14 -18.73 -0.83
N MET A 81 18.05 -17.71 -1.66
CA MET A 81 19.22 -16.91 -2.04
C MET A 81 19.74 -16.11 -0.83
N LEU A 82 18.86 -15.50 -0.03
CA LEU A 82 19.28 -14.75 1.17
C LEU A 82 19.81 -15.65 2.29
N LYS A 83 19.41 -16.92 2.37
CA LYS A 83 20.05 -17.91 3.25
C LYS A 83 21.51 -18.15 2.88
N ARG A 84 21.83 -18.22 1.58
CA ARG A 84 23.19 -18.42 1.08
C ARG A 84 24.02 -17.15 1.17
N ASN A 85 23.46 -16.00 0.80
CA ASN A 85 24.12 -14.69 0.88
C ASN A 85 23.17 -13.63 1.47
N PRO A 86 23.15 -13.46 2.80
CA PRO A 86 22.27 -12.49 3.46
C PRO A 86 22.66 -11.03 3.22
N TYR A 87 23.78 -10.78 2.55
CA TYR A 87 24.30 -9.44 2.24
C TYR A 87 24.30 -9.12 0.74
N ASP A 88 23.50 -9.84 -0.07
CA ASP A 88 23.32 -9.53 -1.48
C ASP A 88 22.46 -8.26 -1.64
N ALA A 89 23.13 -7.12 -1.72
CA ALA A 89 22.47 -5.81 -1.84
C ALA A 89 21.52 -5.73 -3.05
N SER A 90 21.92 -6.34 -4.19
CA SER A 90 21.11 -6.33 -5.42
C SER A 90 19.82 -7.11 -5.23
N LEU A 91 19.89 -8.29 -4.60
CA LEU A 91 18.70 -9.08 -4.28
C LEU A 91 17.81 -8.36 -3.27
N ILE A 92 18.39 -7.84 -2.18
CA ILE A 92 17.65 -7.14 -1.14
C ILE A 92 16.91 -5.94 -1.71
N ALA A 93 17.59 -5.12 -2.54
CA ALA A 93 16.99 -3.94 -3.16
C ALA A 93 15.87 -4.26 -4.14
N ASP A 94 15.87 -5.42 -4.79
CA ASP A 94 14.77 -5.87 -5.67
C ASP A 94 13.66 -6.61 -4.91
N TYR A 95 13.99 -7.43 -3.93
CA TYR A 95 13.05 -8.29 -3.23
C TYR A 95 12.23 -7.56 -2.16
N THR A 96 12.86 -6.67 -1.38
CA THR A 96 12.21 -6.00 -0.25
C THR A 96 11.07 -5.05 -0.64
N PRO A 97 11.11 -4.28 -1.77
CA PRO A 97 9.95 -3.51 -2.22
C PRO A 97 8.73 -4.39 -2.51
N ARG A 98 8.95 -5.58 -3.05
CA ARG A 98 7.85 -6.53 -3.33
C ARG A 98 7.22 -7.05 -2.04
N LEU A 99 8.03 -7.31 -1.02
CA LEU A 99 7.55 -7.71 0.31
C LEU A 99 6.82 -6.57 1.03
N ASN A 100 7.29 -5.33 0.94
CA ASN A 100 6.65 -4.15 1.54
C ASN A 100 5.31 -3.83 0.91
N ASN A 101 5.28 -3.75 -0.42
CA ASN A 101 4.07 -3.40 -1.17
C ASN A 101 3.08 -4.57 -1.27
N GLY A 102 3.56 -5.78 -0.97
CA GLY A 102 2.79 -7.01 -1.07
C GLY A 102 2.50 -7.40 -2.51
N TRP A 103 1.97 -8.59 -2.66
CA TRP A 103 1.50 -9.13 -3.94
C TRP A 103 0.10 -9.72 -3.81
N GLN A 104 -0.58 -9.81 -4.93
CA GLN A 104 -1.90 -10.42 -4.97
C GLN A 104 -1.75 -11.94 -4.97
N GLY A 105 -2.11 -12.59 -3.88
CA GLY A 105 -2.16 -14.05 -3.74
C GLY A 105 -3.60 -14.56 -3.83
N ILE A 106 -3.77 -15.90 -3.74
CA ILE A 106 -5.08 -16.58 -3.78
C ILE A 106 -6.05 -16.07 -2.69
N MET A 107 -5.52 -15.53 -1.57
CA MET A 107 -6.30 -15.01 -0.45
C MET A 107 -6.26 -13.47 -0.31
N GLY A 108 -5.96 -12.73 -1.41
CA GLY A 108 -5.84 -11.28 -1.40
C GLY A 108 -4.39 -10.78 -1.28
N ARG A 109 -4.25 -9.45 -1.11
CA ARG A 109 -2.94 -8.81 -1.05
C ARG A 109 -2.25 -9.09 0.28
N LYS A 110 -1.06 -9.69 0.25
CA LYS A 110 -0.22 -9.94 1.44
C LYS A 110 1.04 -9.08 1.37
N SER A 111 1.36 -8.39 2.47
CA SER A 111 2.64 -7.70 2.65
C SER A 111 3.39 -8.28 3.85
N PHE A 112 4.71 -8.18 3.84
CA PHE A 112 5.57 -8.79 4.85
C PHE A 112 6.57 -7.77 5.42
N PRO A 113 6.13 -6.61 5.94
CA PRO A 113 7.04 -5.55 6.36
C PRO A 113 7.92 -5.97 7.54
N LYS A 114 7.46 -6.84 8.44
CA LYS A 114 8.32 -7.38 9.53
C LYS A 114 9.52 -8.13 8.97
N LYS A 115 9.30 -8.98 7.95
CA LYS A 115 10.38 -9.70 7.27
C LYS A 115 11.36 -8.75 6.58
N VAL A 116 10.85 -7.67 5.99
CA VAL A 116 11.70 -6.62 5.38
C VAL A 116 12.57 -5.96 6.46
N ILE A 117 12.03 -5.66 7.63
CA ILE A 117 12.80 -5.10 8.75
C ILE A 117 13.96 -6.03 9.10
N ASP A 118 13.70 -7.33 9.25
CA ASP A 118 14.73 -8.31 9.61
C ASP A 118 15.84 -8.39 8.54
N ILE A 119 15.47 -8.47 7.27
CA ILE A 119 16.41 -8.52 6.13
C ILE A 119 17.26 -7.25 6.08
N CYS A 120 16.62 -6.07 6.10
CA CYS A 120 17.31 -4.79 5.96
C CYS A 120 18.21 -4.50 7.17
N LYS A 121 17.75 -4.78 8.41
CA LYS A 121 18.57 -4.61 9.62
C LYS A 121 19.82 -5.46 9.56
N LYS A 122 19.69 -6.74 9.18
CA LYS A 122 20.84 -7.62 9.03
C LYS A 122 21.85 -7.11 8.01
N TYR A 123 21.38 -6.58 6.88
CA TYR A 123 22.26 -5.95 5.89
C TYR A 123 22.95 -4.70 6.46
N CYS A 124 22.21 -3.84 7.18
CA CYS A 124 22.72 -2.60 7.75
C CYS A 124 23.77 -2.80 8.85
N GLU A 125 23.87 -3.99 9.47
CA GLU A 125 24.98 -4.35 10.36
C GLU A 125 26.34 -4.30 9.65
N ARG A 126 26.36 -4.56 8.33
CA ARG A 126 27.56 -4.54 7.49
C ARG A 126 27.71 -3.23 6.71
N ASP A 127 26.63 -2.72 6.14
CA ASP A 127 26.61 -1.48 5.35
C ASP A 127 25.32 -0.71 5.62
N SER A 128 25.42 0.32 6.44
CA SER A 128 24.32 1.20 6.80
C SER A 128 24.12 2.37 5.83
N THR A 129 24.89 2.45 4.73
CA THR A 129 24.89 3.60 3.81
C THR A 129 24.05 3.38 2.55
N HIS A 130 23.58 2.16 2.31
CA HIS A 130 22.87 1.80 1.09
C HIS A 130 21.46 2.43 1.03
N ILE A 131 21.30 3.48 0.24
CA ILE A 131 20.09 4.33 0.19
C ILE A 131 18.81 3.52 -0.10
N LEU A 132 18.81 2.62 -1.09
CA LEU A 132 17.61 1.85 -1.46
C LEU A 132 17.17 0.91 -0.34
N ILE A 133 18.11 0.25 0.33
CA ILE A 133 17.81 -0.69 1.43
C ILE A 133 17.30 0.08 2.65
N ASN A 134 17.93 1.21 3.00
CA ASN A 134 17.47 2.07 4.10
C ASN A 134 16.07 2.65 3.83
N ARG A 135 15.75 2.98 2.57
CA ARG A 135 14.40 3.42 2.20
C ARG A 135 13.38 2.30 2.43
N GLN A 136 13.71 1.05 2.04
CA GLN A 136 12.83 -0.09 2.28
C GLN A 136 12.65 -0.40 3.78
N LEU A 137 13.70 -0.21 4.58
CA LEU A 137 13.61 -0.32 6.04
C LEU A 137 12.65 0.73 6.63
N ALA A 138 12.80 1.99 6.21
CA ALA A 138 11.93 3.08 6.65
C ALA A 138 10.47 2.85 6.27
N GLU A 139 10.20 2.42 5.04
CA GLU A 139 8.86 2.05 4.56
C GLU A 139 8.27 0.87 5.37
N ALA A 140 9.08 -0.13 5.68
CA ALA A 140 8.65 -1.26 6.50
C ALA A 140 8.33 -0.85 7.95
N TYR A 141 9.07 0.07 8.53
CA TYR A 141 8.72 0.66 9.83
C TYR A 141 7.40 1.43 9.77
N TYR A 142 7.19 2.23 8.72
CA TYR A 142 5.91 2.91 8.50
C TYR A 142 4.75 1.90 8.40
N ASN A 143 4.90 0.86 7.60
CA ASN A 143 3.87 -0.17 7.37
C ASN A 143 3.57 -1.01 8.62
N THR A 144 4.49 -1.08 9.57
CA THR A 144 4.28 -1.74 10.88
C THR A 144 3.79 -0.80 11.98
N GLY A 145 3.59 0.49 11.67
CA GLY A 145 3.16 1.51 12.64
C GLY A 145 4.26 2.05 13.55
N ASN A 146 5.53 1.70 13.30
CA ASN A 146 6.68 2.20 14.05
C ASN A 146 7.14 3.55 13.49
N TYR A 147 6.30 4.58 13.62
CA TYR A 147 6.49 5.87 12.94
C TYR A 147 7.73 6.63 13.40
N ASP A 148 8.13 6.53 14.66
CA ASP A 148 9.35 7.16 15.16
C ASP A 148 10.61 6.58 14.51
N LEU A 149 10.67 5.24 14.37
CA LEU A 149 11.75 4.56 13.67
C LEU A 149 11.75 4.87 12.17
N ALA A 150 10.57 4.90 11.56
CA ALA A 150 10.43 5.30 10.17
C ALA A 150 10.96 6.73 9.95
N LEU A 151 10.54 7.68 10.79
CA LEU A 151 11.00 9.07 10.73
C LEU A 151 12.51 9.18 10.91
N HIS A 152 13.08 8.44 11.84
CA HIS A 152 14.53 8.44 12.08
C HIS A 152 15.32 8.00 10.85
N GLU A 153 14.93 6.88 10.21
CA GLU A 153 15.62 6.40 9.01
C GLU A 153 15.39 7.33 7.80
N LEU A 154 14.18 7.87 7.64
CA LEU A 154 13.87 8.83 6.57
C LEU A 154 14.66 10.13 6.72
N LYS A 155 14.87 10.62 7.95
CA LYS A 155 15.69 11.80 8.20
C LYS A 155 17.16 11.56 7.92
N LYS A 156 17.69 10.37 8.16
CA LYS A 156 19.05 10.00 7.72
C LYS A 156 19.16 10.05 6.19
N LEU A 157 18.16 9.51 5.47
CA LEU A 157 18.12 9.55 4.02
C LEU A 157 18.09 10.99 3.48
N GLU A 158 17.26 11.85 4.07
CA GLU A 158 17.19 13.26 3.72
C GLU A 158 18.55 13.97 3.97
N ALA A 159 19.22 13.68 5.07
CA ALA A 159 20.52 14.25 5.43
C ALA A 159 21.64 13.90 4.43
N VAL A 160 21.57 12.73 3.79
CA VAL A 160 22.50 12.34 2.71
C VAL A 160 22.03 12.79 1.33
N GLY A 161 20.99 13.62 1.25
CA GLY A 161 20.49 14.22 0.01
C GLY A 161 19.47 13.36 -0.75
N ASP A 162 18.94 12.28 -0.19
CA ASP A 162 17.87 11.52 -0.82
C ASP A 162 16.53 12.26 -0.71
N THR A 163 16.21 13.02 -1.76
CA THR A 163 14.96 13.78 -1.90
C THR A 163 14.10 13.24 -3.05
N CYS A 164 14.15 11.93 -3.29
CA CYS A 164 13.29 11.31 -4.30
C CYS A 164 11.83 11.29 -3.82
N PHE A 165 10.91 11.08 -4.77
CA PHE A 165 9.48 10.96 -4.49
C PHE A 165 9.17 10.01 -3.33
N GLY A 166 9.73 8.79 -3.35
CA GLY A 166 9.44 7.77 -2.33
C GLY A 166 9.82 8.20 -0.91
N THR A 167 11.00 8.80 -0.73
CA THR A 167 11.46 9.29 0.58
C THR A 167 10.59 10.44 1.07
N LEU A 168 10.32 11.44 0.22
CA LEU A 168 9.48 12.59 0.58
C LEU A 168 8.04 12.20 0.86
N TYR A 169 7.47 11.31 0.04
CA TYR A 169 6.12 10.81 0.21
C TYR A 169 5.97 10.04 1.53
N THR A 170 6.89 9.13 1.84
CA THR A 170 6.86 8.38 3.10
C THR A 170 7.10 9.27 4.32
N LEU A 171 7.94 10.32 4.22
CA LEU A 171 8.06 11.37 5.25
C LEU A 171 6.72 12.06 5.51
N GLY A 172 6.06 12.50 4.46
CA GLY A 172 4.75 13.14 4.55
C GLY A 172 3.70 12.24 5.20
N LEU A 173 3.63 10.98 4.78
CA LEU A 173 2.73 9.99 5.38
C LEU A 173 3.06 9.74 6.87
N THR A 174 4.35 9.66 7.20
CA THR A 174 4.80 9.41 8.57
C THR A 174 4.39 10.57 9.49
N TYR A 175 4.64 11.82 9.08
CA TYR A 175 4.21 12.99 9.84
C TYR A 175 2.68 13.07 9.99
N GLN A 176 1.93 12.71 8.95
CA GLN A 176 0.48 12.66 9.01
C GLN A 176 -0.02 11.62 10.04
N ARG A 177 0.62 10.45 10.11
CA ARG A 177 0.30 9.42 11.12
C ARG A 177 0.64 9.86 12.54
N MET A 178 1.69 10.66 12.70
CA MET A 178 2.09 11.26 13.98
C MET A 178 1.25 12.51 14.37
N GLY A 179 0.31 12.93 13.50
CA GLY A 179 -0.55 14.09 13.75
C GLY A 179 0.07 15.45 13.41
N ASN A 180 1.32 15.49 12.95
CA ASN A 180 1.96 16.74 12.52
C ASN A 180 1.55 17.07 11.08
N ASN A 181 0.37 17.67 10.93
CA ASN A 181 -0.22 17.93 9.63
C ASN A 181 0.54 19.03 8.83
N SER A 182 1.17 20.01 9.49
CA SER A 182 1.95 21.04 8.81
C SER A 182 3.18 20.43 8.11
N SER A 183 3.99 19.66 8.85
CA SER A 183 5.14 18.96 8.24
C SER A 183 4.68 17.93 7.20
N ALA A 184 3.56 17.26 7.42
CA ALA A 184 3.00 16.33 6.45
C ALA A 184 2.66 17.03 5.13
N TYR A 185 2.05 18.21 5.18
CA TYR A 185 1.75 19.02 4.00
C TYR A 185 3.03 19.40 3.24
N ASP A 186 4.02 19.92 3.95
CA ASP A 186 5.29 20.36 3.32
C ASP A 186 6.00 19.21 2.60
N TYR A 187 6.07 18.03 3.21
CA TYR A 187 6.72 16.87 2.59
C TYR A 187 5.89 16.26 1.46
N LEU A 188 4.57 16.18 1.59
CA LEU A 188 3.70 15.70 0.51
C LEU A 188 3.71 16.68 -0.67
N TYR A 189 3.76 17.99 -0.44
CA TYR A 189 3.87 18.98 -1.49
C TYR A 189 5.21 18.86 -2.25
N ARG A 190 6.32 18.70 -1.51
CA ARG A 190 7.62 18.41 -2.12
C ARG A 190 7.65 17.07 -2.89
N ALA A 191 6.90 16.07 -2.44
CA ALA A 191 6.73 14.81 -3.16
C ALA A 191 5.92 15.02 -4.46
N TYR A 192 4.83 15.78 -4.39
CA TYR A 192 4.00 16.17 -5.54
C TYR A 192 4.84 16.89 -6.61
N ASP A 193 5.73 17.79 -6.21
CA ASP A 193 6.69 18.46 -7.09
C ASP A 193 7.61 17.49 -7.86
N LYS A 194 7.84 16.30 -7.32
CA LYS A 194 8.62 15.23 -7.99
C LYS A 194 7.76 14.35 -8.90
N ASN A 195 6.49 14.20 -8.61
CA ASN A 195 5.52 13.40 -9.37
C ASN A 195 4.09 13.91 -9.13
N ASP A 196 3.70 14.92 -9.91
CA ASP A 196 2.41 15.60 -9.83
C ASP A 196 1.21 14.73 -10.22
N HIS A 197 1.43 13.65 -10.97
CA HIS A 197 0.38 12.72 -11.40
C HIS A 197 0.24 11.47 -10.52
N HIS A 198 0.88 11.42 -9.33
CA HIS A 198 0.74 10.28 -8.44
C HIS A 198 -0.58 10.35 -7.65
N PRO A 199 -1.59 9.51 -7.98
CA PRO A 199 -2.95 9.69 -7.49
C PRO A 199 -3.09 9.62 -5.97
N TYR A 200 -2.33 8.74 -5.32
CA TYR A 200 -2.36 8.65 -3.85
C TYR A 200 -1.63 9.80 -3.17
N CYS A 201 -0.64 10.42 -3.82
CA CYS A 201 0.00 11.63 -3.30
C CYS A 201 -0.98 12.80 -3.30
N LEU A 202 -1.67 13.03 -4.41
CA LEU A 202 -2.74 14.02 -4.55
C LEU A 202 -3.85 13.79 -3.50
N PHE A 203 -4.29 12.54 -3.34
CA PHE A 203 -5.31 12.21 -2.35
C PHE A 203 -4.85 12.53 -0.92
N MET A 204 -3.61 12.19 -0.56
CA MET A 204 -3.06 12.50 0.77
C MET A 204 -2.84 14.00 0.97
N LEU A 205 -2.40 14.73 -0.07
CA LEU A 205 -2.33 16.19 -0.04
C LEU A 205 -3.69 16.80 0.23
N GLY A 206 -4.74 16.37 -0.46
CA GLY A 206 -6.10 16.85 -0.20
C GLY A 206 -6.55 16.62 1.24
N ILE A 207 -6.31 15.41 1.78
CA ILE A 207 -6.63 15.11 3.18
C ILE A 207 -5.88 16.03 4.15
N VAL A 208 -4.58 16.22 3.93
CA VAL A 208 -3.76 17.03 4.83
C VAL A 208 -4.08 18.51 4.67
N SER A 209 -4.38 18.99 3.45
CA SER A 209 -4.86 20.36 3.20
C SER A 209 -6.14 20.66 3.99
N ASN A 210 -7.11 19.74 4.01
CA ASN A 210 -8.30 19.88 4.88
C ASN A 210 -7.92 20.02 6.35
N LYS A 211 -6.97 19.21 6.84
CA LYS A 211 -6.54 19.24 8.25
C LYS A 211 -5.83 20.53 8.65
N VAL A 212 -5.15 21.19 7.70
CA VAL A 212 -4.49 22.48 7.93
C VAL A 212 -5.38 23.67 7.54
N GLY A 213 -6.63 23.43 7.11
CA GLY A 213 -7.60 24.47 6.81
C GLY A 213 -7.53 25.06 5.41
N LEU A 214 -6.79 24.45 4.49
CA LEU A 214 -6.63 24.88 3.10
C LEU A 214 -7.70 24.22 2.20
N GLY A 215 -8.96 24.63 2.35
CA GLY A 215 -10.10 24.00 1.67
C GLY A 215 -10.07 24.13 0.16
N THR A 216 -9.57 25.23 -0.39
CA THR A 216 -9.48 25.46 -1.83
C THR A 216 -8.46 24.52 -2.48
N GLU A 217 -7.27 24.43 -1.89
CA GLU A 217 -6.20 23.55 -2.32
C GLU A 217 -6.61 22.07 -2.17
N ALA A 218 -7.30 21.75 -1.07
CA ALA A 218 -7.84 20.41 -0.84
C ALA A 218 -8.78 19.98 -1.99
N LEU A 219 -9.70 20.85 -2.41
CA LEU A 219 -10.59 20.57 -3.54
C LEU A 219 -9.81 20.31 -4.82
N SER A 220 -8.82 21.14 -5.14
CA SER A 220 -8.01 20.99 -6.34
C SER A 220 -7.31 19.63 -6.38
N TYR A 221 -6.63 19.24 -5.28
CA TYR A 221 -5.92 17.97 -5.21
C TYR A 221 -6.87 16.76 -5.22
N LEU A 222 -8.01 16.85 -4.54
CA LEU A 222 -8.98 15.74 -4.47
C LEU A 222 -9.70 15.54 -5.81
N ASP A 223 -10.05 16.60 -6.53
CA ASP A 223 -10.64 16.52 -7.87
C ASP A 223 -9.69 15.90 -8.89
N GLU A 224 -8.40 16.23 -8.80
CA GLU A 224 -7.38 15.62 -9.64
C GLU A 224 -7.17 14.14 -9.27
N ALA A 225 -7.06 13.83 -7.99
CA ALA A 225 -6.98 12.45 -7.51
C ALA A 225 -8.18 11.61 -7.99
N LYS A 226 -9.40 12.17 -7.93
CA LYS A 226 -10.64 11.51 -8.38
C LYS A 226 -10.60 11.10 -9.86
N LYS A 227 -9.97 11.92 -10.71
CA LYS A 227 -9.81 11.62 -12.15
C LYS A 227 -8.82 10.49 -12.42
N LEU A 228 -7.79 10.37 -11.58
CA LEU A 228 -6.67 9.43 -11.76
C LEU A 228 -6.88 8.09 -11.02
N LEU A 229 -7.62 8.11 -9.92
CA LEU A 229 -7.91 6.89 -9.16
C LEU A 229 -9.00 6.08 -9.87
N MET A 230 -8.81 4.76 -9.97
CA MET A 230 -9.89 3.79 -10.17
C MET A 230 -10.24 3.18 -8.80
N PRO A 231 -11.11 3.82 -8.01
CA PRO A 231 -11.23 3.51 -6.60
C PRO A 231 -12.19 2.35 -6.33
N ASP A 232 -11.84 1.55 -5.31
CA ASP A 232 -12.80 0.67 -4.66
C ASP A 232 -13.85 1.49 -3.87
N ARG A 233 -14.90 0.79 -3.41
CA ARG A 233 -16.02 1.42 -2.69
C ARG A 233 -15.56 2.22 -1.44
N GLN A 234 -14.58 1.72 -0.69
CA GLN A 234 -14.09 2.38 0.53
C GLN A 234 -13.27 3.63 0.20
N THR A 235 -12.46 3.56 -0.85
CA THR A 235 -11.69 4.71 -1.35
C THR A 235 -12.61 5.80 -1.86
N LEU A 236 -13.69 5.45 -2.59
CA LEU A 236 -14.72 6.41 -3.04
C LEU A 236 -15.42 7.09 -1.86
N LEU A 237 -15.87 6.29 -0.88
CA LEU A 237 -16.50 6.84 0.32
C LEU A 237 -15.58 7.85 1.02
N ARG A 238 -14.30 7.51 1.19
CA ARG A 238 -13.32 8.38 1.82
C ARG A 238 -13.06 9.65 1.00
N LEU A 239 -12.92 9.52 -0.32
CA LEU A 239 -12.71 10.65 -1.22
C LEU A 239 -13.87 11.66 -1.11
N HIS A 240 -15.12 11.18 -1.20
CA HIS A 240 -16.31 12.05 -1.10
C HIS A 240 -16.45 12.68 0.31
N LYS A 241 -16.07 11.96 1.38
CA LYS A 241 -16.01 12.55 2.74
C LYS A 241 -15.02 13.72 2.83
N GLU A 242 -13.85 13.58 2.21
CA GLU A 242 -12.83 14.64 2.21
C GLU A 242 -13.25 15.83 1.31
N LEU A 243 -13.90 15.59 0.18
CA LEU A 243 -14.50 16.65 -0.64
C LEU A 243 -15.59 17.40 0.12
N ALA A 244 -16.49 16.69 0.82
CA ALA A 244 -17.50 17.31 1.66
C ALA A 244 -16.89 18.16 2.80
N GLU A 245 -15.76 17.74 3.37
CA GLU A 245 -15.05 18.52 4.38
C GLU A 245 -14.40 19.76 3.78
N ALA A 246 -13.82 19.68 2.60
CA ALA A 246 -13.27 20.83 1.89
C ALA A 246 -14.35 21.88 1.57
N PHE A 247 -15.55 21.46 1.12
CA PHE A 247 -16.69 22.35 0.91
C PHE A 247 -17.23 22.94 2.22
N ARG A 248 -17.17 22.18 3.32
CA ARG A 248 -17.49 22.72 4.66
C ARG A 248 -16.56 23.87 5.06
N LEU A 249 -15.25 23.72 4.83
CA LEU A 249 -14.24 24.75 5.12
C LEU A 249 -14.41 26.00 4.26
N LYS A 250 -14.87 25.84 3.01
CA LYS A 250 -15.20 26.95 2.11
C LYS A 250 -16.54 27.62 2.44
N GLY A 251 -17.39 26.99 3.25
CA GLY A 251 -18.73 27.52 3.54
C GLY A 251 -19.73 27.35 2.38
N GLU A 252 -19.58 26.33 1.56
CA GLU A 252 -20.43 25.99 0.41
C GLU A 252 -21.33 24.78 0.74
N PRO A 253 -22.48 24.98 1.41
CA PRO A 253 -23.31 23.90 1.93
C PRO A 253 -24.06 23.11 0.84
N ASP A 254 -24.31 23.65 -0.33
CA ASP A 254 -24.91 23.02 -1.50
C ASP A 254 -23.98 21.96 -2.08
N PHE A 255 -22.76 22.32 -2.44
CA PHE A 255 -21.76 21.38 -2.93
C PHE A 255 -21.38 20.33 -1.86
N ARG A 256 -21.31 20.73 -0.59
CA ARG A 256 -21.12 19.79 0.52
C ARG A 256 -22.24 18.74 0.56
N LEU A 257 -23.48 19.16 0.36
CA LEU A 257 -24.64 18.25 0.35
C LEU A 257 -24.55 17.23 -0.79
N ASP A 258 -24.15 17.66 -1.98
CA ASP A 258 -23.98 16.77 -3.12
C ASP A 258 -22.93 15.68 -2.82
N GLU A 259 -21.79 16.07 -2.27
CA GLU A 259 -20.75 15.10 -1.89
C GLU A 259 -21.19 14.16 -0.76
N LEU A 260 -21.99 14.62 0.21
CA LEU A 260 -22.56 13.76 1.25
C LEU A 260 -23.60 12.79 0.67
N GLN A 261 -24.35 13.16 -0.36
CA GLN A 261 -25.26 12.26 -1.07
C GLN A 261 -24.49 11.18 -1.83
N GLU A 262 -23.37 11.52 -2.47
CA GLU A 262 -22.47 10.52 -3.03
C GLU A 262 -21.89 9.59 -1.95
N CYS A 263 -21.50 10.12 -0.78
CA CYS A 263 -21.08 9.29 0.36
C CYS A 263 -22.14 8.23 0.72
N MET A 264 -23.42 8.59 0.72
CA MET A 264 -24.53 7.66 1.06
C MET A 264 -24.61 6.47 0.10
N ARG A 265 -24.17 6.60 -1.16
CA ARG A 265 -24.14 5.47 -2.13
C ARG A 265 -23.11 4.41 -1.77
N TYR A 266 -22.05 4.83 -1.09
CA TYR A 266 -20.90 3.98 -0.73
C TYR A 266 -20.87 3.65 0.77
N ALA A 267 -21.74 4.26 1.58
CA ALA A 267 -21.80 4.12 3.04
C ALA A 267 -22.11 2.69 3.50
N GLU A 268 -21.49 2.28 4.58
CA GLU A 268 -21.90 1.14 5.39
C GLU A 268 -22.86 1.61 6.49
N GLU A 269 -23.56 0.68 7.15
CA GLU A 269 -24.55 1.00 8.19
C GLU A 269 -23.97 1.90 9.32
N LYS A 270 -22.71 1.69 9.68
CA LYS A 270 -21.99 2.50 10.68
C LYS A 270 -21.81 3.96 10.28
N ASP A 271 -21.77 4.29 8.99
CA ASP A 271 -21.52 5.62 8.46
C ASP A 271 -22.81 6.45 8.33
N VAL A 272 -23.95 5.78 8.14
CA VAL A 272 -25.23 6.40 7.77
C VAL A 272 -25.69 7.47 8.77
N ASN A 273 -25.55 7.20 10.06
CA ASN A 273 -26.00 8.14 11.12
C ASN A 273 -25.24 9.47 11.08
N GLU A 274 -23.92 9.41 10.94
CA GLU A 274 -23.08 10.61 10.87
C GLU A 274 -23.35 11.39 9.58
N LEU A 275 -23.47 10.72 8.45
CA LEU A 275 -23.79 11.35 7.18
C LEU A 275 -25.18 12.00 7.21
N THR A 276 -26.19 11.34 7.77
CA THR A 276 -27.54 11.89 7.93
C THR A 276 -27.53 13.17 8.75
N TYR A 277 -26.79 13.19 9.86
CA TYR A 277 -26.62 14.41 10.67
C TYR A 277 -25.96 15.54 9.87
N GLN A 278 -24.87 15.25 9.13
CA GLN A 278 -24.16 16.25 8.34
C GLN A 278 -25.04 16.81 7.18
N MET A 279 -25.83 15.96 6.56
CA MET A 279 -26.83 16.41 5.56
C MET A 279 -27.87 17.31 6.19
N GLY A 280 -28.34 17.01 7.40
CA GLY A 280 -29.21 17.89 8.18
C GLY A 280 -28.64 19.28 8.41
N GLN A 281 -27.34 19.37 8.71
CA GLN A 281 -26.62 20.65 8.83
C GLN A 281 -26.62 21.44 7.50
N CYS A 282 -26.37 20.75 6.38
CA CYS A 282 -26.39 21.39 5.05
C CYS A 282 -27.81 21.90 4.72
N TYR A 283 -28.84 21.11 4.90
CA TYR A 283 -30.22 21.54 4.68
C TYR A 283 -30.63 22.73 5.56
N PHE A 284 -30.17 22.74 6.81
CA PHE A 284 -30.41 23.88 7.71
C PHE A 284 -29.73 25.16 7.19
N ALA A 285 -28.46 25.07 6.78
CA ALA A 285 -27.72 26.20 6.22
C ALA A 285 -28.36 26.71 4.92
N LEU A 286 -28.88 25.82 4.08
CA LEU A 286 -29.65 26.13 2.84
C LEU A 286 -31.09 26.59 3.09
N LYS A 287 -31.50 26.77 4.37
CA LYS A 287 -32.86 27.18 4.79
C LYS A 287 -33.97 26.20 4.38
N GLN A 288 -33.63 24.95 4.04
CA GLN A 288 -34.56 23.86 3.74
C GLN A 288 -35.02 23.19 5.04
N ARG A 289 -35.82 23.91 5.85
CA ARG A 289 -36.18 23.54 7.22
C ARG A 289 -36.81 22.15 7.36
N ASP A 290 -37.71 21.77 6.44
CA ASP A 290 -38.39 20.48 6.54
C ASP A 290 -37.45 19.30 6.32
N LYS A 291 -36.54 19.40 5.35
CA LYS A 291 -35.52 18.37 5.11
C LYS A 291 -34.51 18.31 6.23
N ALA A 292 -34.11 19.46 6.78
CA ALA A 292 -33.23 19.51 7.95
C ALA A 292 -33.88 18.81 9.15
N ARG A 293 -35.17 19.10 9.41
CA ARG A 293 -35.93 18.45 10.47
C ARG A 293 -35.99 16.93 10.29
N ASP A 294 -36.31 16.47 9.10
CA ASP A 294 -36.34 15.03 8.78
C ASP A 294 -34.98 14.34 9.06
N CYS A 295 -33.88 14.92 8.59
CA CYS A 295 -32.55 14.38 8.82
C CYS A 295 -32.19 14.33 10.32
N PHE A 296 -32.42 15.42 11.07
CA PHE A 296 -32.10 15.44 12.50
C PHE A 296 -32.99 14.49 13.31
N THR A 297 -34.26 14.36 12.96
CA THR A 297 -35.17 13.41 13.61
C THR A 297 -34.72 11.97 13.37
N LYS A 298 -34.46 11.60 12.11
CA LYS A 298 -33.94 10.27 11.76
C LYS A 298 -32.63 9.94 12.50
N PHE A 299 -31.72 10.93 12.55
CA PHE A 299 -30.46 10.74 13.29
C PHE A 299 -30.70 10.50 14.77
N LEU A 300 -31.58 11.28 15.42
CA LEU A 300 -31.88 11.15 16.84
C LEU A 300 -32.55 9.82 17.17
N GLU A 301 -33.51 9.38 16.34
CA GLU A 301 -34.18 8.08 16.48
C GLU A 301 -33.21 6.91 16.32
N ALA A 302 -32.37 6.92 15.27
CA ALA A 302 -31.38 5.89 15.01
C ALA A 302 -30.32 5.77 16.10
N THR A 303 -30.13 6.84 16.88
CA THR A 303 -29.14 6.92 17.94
C THR A 303 -29.74 6.94 19.36
N GLU A 304 -31.05 6.60 19.56
CA GLU A 304 -31.71 6.78 20.86
C GLU A 304 -31.24 5.72 21.84
N ASN A 305 -31.08 4.61 21.77
CA ASN A 305 -30.86 3.59 22.82
C ASN A 305 -29.49 2.88 22.73
N LYS A 306 -28.46 3.56 22.26
CA LYS A 306 -27.14 2.97 22.10
C LYS A 306 -26.10 3.71 22.92
N GLU A 307 -25.15 2.99 23.51
CA GLU A 307 -23.96 3.64 24.05
C GLU A 307 -23.09 4.15 22.89
N TYR A 308 -22.90 5.46 22.85
CA TYR A 308 -22.09 6.11 21.83
C TYR A 308 -20.91 6.84 22.45
N ASN A 309 -19.88 7.04 21.62
CA ASN A 309 -18.74 7.89 21.96
C ASN A 309 -19.19 9.36 22.14
N ASP A 310 -18.33 10.16 22.74
CA ASP A 310 -18.64 11.57 23.06
C ASP A 310 -18.96 12.40 21.82
N LYS A 311 -18.40 12.07 20.64
CA LYS A 311 -18.71 12.71 19.36
C LYS A 311 -20.21 12.59 19.03
N ILE A 312 -20.79 11.41 19.13
CA ILE A 312 -22.21 11.20 18.81
C ILE A 312 -23.10 11.89 19.86
N LYS A 313 -22.71 11.90 21.13
CA LYS A 313 -23.44 12.64 22.19
C LYS A 313 -23.50 14.14 21.90
N ASP A 314 -22.38 14.71 21.45
CA ASP A 314 -22.31 16.12 21.07
C ASP A 314 -23.18 16.42 19.85
N MET A 315 -23.10 15.60 18.81
CA MET A 315 -23.95 15.71 17.61
C MET A 315 -25.44 15.63 17.96
N ARG A 316 -25.86 14.74 18.89
CA ARG A 316 -27.24 14.66 19.38
C ARG A 316 -27.66 15.95 20.07
N SER A 317 -26.83 16.50 20.97
CA SER A 317 -27.09 17.76 21.65
C SER A 317 -27.28 18.91 20.67
N GLN A 318 -26.43 18.99 19.64
CA GLN A 318 -26.52 20.01 18.59
C GLN A 318 -27.79 19.84 17.74
N ALA A 319 -28.12 18.61 17.32
CA ALA A 319 -29.34 18.33 16.57
C ALA A 319 -30.61 18.75 17.35
N GLN A 320 -30.69 18.42 18.65
CA GLN A 320 -31.82 18.81 19.49
C GLN A 320 -31.93 20.34 19.65
N ARG A 321 -30.82 21.04 19.79
CA ARG A 321 -30.81 22.51 19.84
C ARG A 321 -31.33 23.12 18.54
N THR A 322 -30.85 22.61 17.40
CA THR A 322 -31.23 23.08 16.06
C THR A 322 -32.73 22.84 15.81
N LEU A 323 -33.23 21.66 16.17
CA LEU A 323 -34.67 21.36 16.07
C LEU A 323 -35.53 22.34 16.89
N ARG A 324 -35.12 22.69 18.13
CA ARG A 324 -35.81 23.69 18.95
C ARG A 324 -35.82 25.07 18.27
N MET A 325 -34.69 25.50 17.67
CA MET A 325 -34.63 26.78 16.96
C MET A 325 -35.54 26.82 15.70
N MET A 326 -35.82 25.68 15.11
CA MET A 326 -36.73 25.60 13.94
C MET A 326 -38.21 25.57 14.28
N MET A 327 -38.56 25.47 15.58
CA MET A 327 -39.96 25.54 16.06
C MET A 327 -40.46 26.97 16.27
N TRP A 328 -39.55 27.91 16.26
CA TRP A 328 -39.81 29.35 16.36
C TRP A 328 -39.51 30.05 15.03
#